data_f0c22fd5339b2e7130b3ecf6a89eac63
#
_entry.id   f0c22fd5339b2e7130b3ecf6a89eac63
#
_cell.length_a   1.000
_cell.length_b   1.000
_cell.length_c   1.000
_cell.angle_alpha   90.00
_cell.angle_beta   90.00
_cell.angle_gamma   90.00
#
_symmetry.space_group_name_H-M   'P 1'
#
loop_
_entity.id
_entity.type
_entity.pdbx_description
1 polymer ?
#
loop_
_entity_poly.entity_id
_entity_poly.type
_entity_poly.pdbx_seq_one_letter_code
_entity_poly.pdbx_strand_id
1 'polypeptide(L)'
;MFHVNAWGLPYSVPLSGARMVFPGAALDGKSLYELFEAEKVTFSAGVPTVWLGLLNHALQNNLTFSTFRRTVIGGAACPPAMMDTLIDKFDVEVIHAWGMTEMSPLGTAGGLQTKHLDLPKDEQRKILQKQGHAIYGVDMKIVDDDGKELPWDGVAYGHLLVKGPWIIASYYKNEGGDVLQDGWFPTGDVATIDADGYMQITDRSKDVIKSGGEWIGTIDLENLAMAHPAVLQ
;
A
#
# COMPACT_ATOMS: atom_id res chain seq x y z
N MET A 1 18.46 0.88 -7.15
CA MET A 1 17.28 0.07 -7.47
C MET A 1 17.11 -0.96 -6.37
N PHE A 2 16.38 -0.56 -5.37
CA PHE A 2 16.22 -1.24 -4.10
C PHE A 2 14.78 -1.80 -4.00
N HIS A 3 14.53 -2.84 -3.20
CA HIS A 3 13.23 -3.52 -3.09
C HIS A 3 12.63 -3.94 -4.44
N VAL A 4 12.75 -5.22 -4.78
CA VAL A 4 12.16 -5.84 -5.98
C VAL A 4 12.34 -4.97 -7.22
N ASN A 5 13.63 -4.55 -7.49
CA ASN A 5 13.98 -3.65 -8.58
C ASN A 5 13.17 -2.35 -8.60
N ALA A 6 13.14 -1.64 -7.44
CA ALA A 6 12.37 -0.39 -7.29
C ALA A 6 10.92 -0.54 -7.76
N TRP A 7 10.24 -1.59 -7.27
CA TRP A 7 8.83 -1.90 -7.57
C TRP A 7 8.51 -1.98 -9.07
N GLY A 8 9.47 -2.44 -9.87
CA GLY A 8 9.31 -2.58 -11.32
C GLY A 8 9.37 -1.29 -12.12
N LEU A 9 9.57 -0.11 -11.48
CA LEU A 9 9.63 1.19 -12.15
C LEU A 9 10.71 1.26 -13.25
N PRO A 10 11.90 0.66 -13.13
CA PRO A 10 12.89 0.65 -14.21
C PRO A 10 12.42 0.02 -15.51
N TYR A 11 11.37 -0.79 -15.45
CA TYR A 11 10.74 -1.41 -16.62
C TYR A 11 9.53 -0.64 -17.10
N SER A 12 8.62 -0.28 -16.19
CA SER A 12 7.36 0.37 -16.52
C SER A 12 7.52 1.82 -16.99
N VAL A 13 8.46 2.57 -16.41
CA VAL A 13 8.68 3.98 -16.79
C VAL A 13 9.20 4.12 -18.23
N PRO A 14 10.26 3.40 -18.66
CA PRO A 14 10.68 3.43 -20.06
C PRO A 14 9.62 2.89 -21.03
N LEU A 15 8.87 1.84 -20.62
CA LEU A 15 7.79 1.29 -21.44
C LEU A 15 6.69 2.31 -21.73
N SER A 16 6.42 3.21 -20.77
CA SER A 16 5.45 4.30 -20.94
C SER A 16 6.03 5.55 -21.66
N GLY A 17 7.32 5.53 -22.03
CA GLY A 17 8.01 6.68 -22.63
C GLY A 17 8.29 7.81 -21.65
N ALA A 18 8.17 7.58 -20.35
CA ALA A 18 8.44 8.59 -19.34
C ALA A 18 9.92 8.67 -18.98
N ARG A 19 10.34 9.85 -18.48
CA ARG A 19 11.71 10.08 -18.00
C ARG A 19 11.84 9.63 -16.54
N MET A 20 12.88 8.86 -16.23
CA MET A 20 13.24 8.52 -14.85
C MET A 20 14.10 9.60 -14.22
N VAL A 21 13.77 9.93 -12.95
CA VAL A 21 14.55 10.80 -12.10
C VAL A 21 15.01 10.01 -10.88
N PHE A 22 16.31 10.05 -10.60
CA PHE A 22 16.92 9.29 -9.50
C PHE A 22 17.35 10.22 -8.38
N PRO A 23 16.77 10.11 -7.17
CA PRO A 23 17.11 10.99 -6.05
C PRO A 23 18.50 10.68 -5.44
N GLY A 24 19.12 9.57 -5.80
CA GLY A 24 20.36 9.14 -5.16
C GLY A 24 20.14 8.69 -3.72
N ALA A 25 21.07 9.04 -2.84
CA ALA A 25 21.00 8.69 -1.42
C ALA A 25 20.25 9.74 -0.57
N ALA A 26 20.02 10.94 -1.10
CA ALA A 26 19.38 12.05 -0.37
C ALA A 26 17.86 11.93 -0.46
N LEU A 27 17.26 11.28 0.53
CA LEU A 27 15.80 11.06 0.63
C LEU A 27 15.16 11.94 1.71
N ASP A 28 15.87 12.96 2.21
CA ASP A 28 15.29 13.95 3.11
C ASP A 28 14.30 14.88 2.40
N GLY A 29 13.39 15.47 3.16
CA GLY A 29 12.28 16.24 2.59
C GLY A 29 12.72 17.42 1.73
N LYS A 30 13.80 18.13 2.11
CA LYS A 30 14.34 19.25 1.34
C LYS A 30 14.90 18.81 0.00
N SER A 31 15.79 17.82 0.02
CA SER A 31 16.44 17.30 -1.18
C SER A 31 15.42 16.74 -2.19
N LEU A 32 14.41 16.02 -1.70
CA LEU A 32 13.33 15.51 -2.55
C LEU A 32 12.47 16.65 -3.13
N TYR A 33 12.12 17.64 -2.32
CA TYR A 33 11.35 18.78 -2.81
C TYR A 33 12.09 19.54 -3.91
N GLU A 34 13.37 19.87 -3.69
CA GLU A 34 14.20 20.57 -4.68
C GLU A 34 14.34 19.76 -5.97
N LEU A 35 14.52 18.44 -5.86
CA LEU A 35 14.58 17.55 -7.02
C LEU A 35 13.24 17.51 -7.78
N PHE A 36 12.12 17.42 -7.06
CA PHE A 36 10.79 17.36 -7.69
C PHE A 36 10.50 18.63 -8.49
N GLU A 37 10.82 19.79 -7.93
CA GLU A 37 10.61 21.07 -8.61
C GLU A 37 11.60 21.27 -9.77
N ALA A 38 12.89 20.97 -9.59
CA ALA A 38 13.90 21.13 -10.62
C ALA A 38 13.66 20.22 -11.85
N GLU A 39 13.31 18.95 -11.59
CA GLU A 39 13.11 17.95 -12.63
C GLU A 39 11.65 17.84 -13.12
N LYS A 40 10.75 18.66 -12.55
CA LYS A 40 9.31 18.66 -12.83
C LYS A 40 8.69 17.27 -12.73
N VAL A 41 8.93 16.64 -11.60
CA VAL A 41 8.42 15.29 -11.30
C VAL A 41 6.90 15.35 -11.23
N THR A 42 6.23 14.45 -11.96
CA THR A 42 4.76 14.35 -11.99
C THR A 42 4.23 13.16 -11.21
N PHE A 43 5.05 12.12 -11.08
CA PHE A 43 4.72 10.86 -10.41
C PHE A 43 5.91 10.38 -9.57
N SER A 44 5.63 9.82 -8.40
CA SER A 44 6.65 9.13 -7.60
C SER A 44 6.02 7.97 -6.83
N ALA A 45 6.87 7.11 -6.28
CA ALA A 45 6.45 5.99 -5.45
C ALA A 45 7.40 5.85 -4.26
N GLY A 46 6.86 5.53 -3.10
CA GLY A 46 7.69 5.39 -1.90
C GLY A 46 6.92 4.88 -0.68
N VAL A 47 7.68 4.65 0.38
CA VAL A 47 7.15 4.23 1.68
C VAL A 47 6.72 5.46 2.50
N PRO A 48 5.79 5.30 3.47
CA PRO A 48 5.26 6.44 4.24
C PRO A 48 6.33 7.31 4.91
N THR A 49 7.42 6.74 5.41
CA THR A 49 8.49 7.50 6.08
C THR A 49 9.17 8.52 5.17
N VAL A 50 9.30 8.22 3.87
CA VAL A 50 9.85 9.16 2.88
C VAL A 50 8.88 10.31 2.64
N TRP A 51 7.59 9.98 2.48
CA TRP A 51 6.54 10.98 2.29
C TRP A 51 6.37 11.88 3.51
N LEU A 52 6.48 11.33 4.72
CA LEU A 52 6.43 12.13 5.95
C LEU A 52 7.51 13.21 5.96
N GLY A 53 8.74 12.87 5.60
CA GLY A 53 9.84 13.83 5.49
C GLY A 53 9.56 14.95 4.48
N LEU A 54 9.07 14.58 3.29
CA LEU A 54 8.72 15.52 2.22
C LEU A 54 7.58 16.45 2.63
N LEU A 55 6.50 15.90 3.22
CA LEU A 55 5.34 16.67 3.66
C LEU A 55 5.70 17.62 4.79
N ASN A 56 6.45 17.18 5.79
CA ASN A 56 6.90 18.01 6.89
C ASN A 56 7.71 19.20 6.38
N HIS A 57 8.65 18.97 5.44
CA HIS A 57 9.41 20.04 4.83
C HIS A 57 8.52 21.03 4.08
N ALA A 58 7.60 20.53 3.25
CA ALA A 58 6.70 21.38 2.48
C ALA A 58 5.77 22.20 3.38
N LEU A 59 5.21 21.58 4.43
CA LEU A 59 4.32 22.25 5.38
C LEU A 59 5.02 23.34 6.18
N GLN A 60 6.21 23.04 6.73
CA GLN A 60 6.98 23.99 7.56
C GLN A 60 7.44 25.22 6.77
N ASN A 61 7.66 25.07 5.48
CA ASN A 61 8.14 26.14 4.61
C ASN A 61 7.04 26.76 3.73
N ASN A 62 5.75 26.40 3.94
CA ASN A 62 4.61 26.86 3.14
C ASN A 62 4.81 26.66 1.63
N LEU A 63 5.39 25.52 1.24
CA LEU A 63 5.65 25.15 -0.15
C LEU A 63 4.45 24.44 -0.78
N THR A 64 4.40 24.44 -2.10
CA THR A 64 3.45 23.70 -2.92
C THR A 64 4.19 22.96 -4.02
N PHE A 65 3.57 21.96 -4.63
CA PHE A 65 4.17 21.22 -5.75
C PHE A 65 3.68 21.78 -7.09
N SER A 66 4.61 22.17 -7.96
CA SER A 66 4.25 22.74 -9.27
C SER A 66 3.76 21.67 -10.27
N THR A 67 4.32 20.47 -10.23
CA THR A 67 4.05 19.39 -11.20
C THR A 67 3.73 18.04 -10.60
N PHE A 68 4.04 17.80 -9.34
CA PHE A 68 3.76 16.54 -8.66
C PHE A 68 2.26 16.36 -8.47
N ARG A 69 1.68 15.31 -9.08
CA ARG A 69 0.22 15.09 -9.15
C ARG A 69 -0.23 13.72 -8.67
N ARG A 70 0.67 12.75 -8.61
CA ARG A 70 0.31 11.37 -8.26
C ARG A 70 1.43 10.68 -7.52
N THR A 71 1.07 9.89 -6.52
CA THR A 71 2.01 9.03 -5.80
C THR A 71 1.44 7.65 -5.55
N VAL A 72 2.33 6.64 -5.54
CA VAL A 72 2.04 5.32 -4.99
C VAL A 72 2.65 5.23 -3.60
N ILE A 73 1.87 4.85 -2.62
CA ILE A 73 2.31 4.57 -1.25
C ILE A 73 2.10 3.09 -0.97
N GLY A 74 3.17 2.42 -0.55
CA GLY A 74 3.15 0.99 -0.23
C GLY A 74 4.31 0.61 0.66
N GLY A 75 4.48 -0.69 0.91
CA GLY A 75 5.51 -1.23 1.79
C GLY A 75 5.19 -1.13 3.28
N ALA A 76 4.26 -0.24 3.65
CA ALA A 76 3.60 -0.13 4.95
C ALA A 76 2.24 0.53 4.74
N ALA A 77 1.36 0.47 5.74
CA ALA A 77 0.07 1.15 5.70
C ALA A 77 0.26 2.67 5.56
N CYS A 78 -0.50 3.30 4.66
CA CYS A 78 -0.51 4.75 4.52
C CYS A 78 -1.34 5.36 5.65
N PRO A 79 -0.74 6.20 6.54
CA PRO A 79 -1.52 6.86 7.57
C PRO A 79 -2.64 7.73 6.97
N PRO A 80 -3.88 7.68 7.51
CA PRO A 80 -4.99 8.48 6.99
C PRO A 80 -4.67 9.97 6.89
N ALA A 81 -4.05 10.56 7.91
CA ALA A 81 -3.68 11.96 7.93
C ALA A 81 -2.67 12.35 6.84
N MET A 82 -1.77 11.43 6.47
CA MET A 82 -0.82 11.62 5.36
C MET A 82 -1.57 11.65 4.02
N MET A 83 -2.47 10.69 3.80
CA MET A 83 -3.30 10.64 2.60
C MET A 83 -4.15 11.91 2.45
N ASP A 84 -4.80 12.34 3.53
CA ASP A 84 -5.61 13.57 3.56
C ASP A 84 -4.77 14.80 3.23
N THR A 85 -3.56 14.91 3.81
CA THR A 85 -2.65 16.01 3.53
C THR A 85 -2.24 16.06 2.05
N LEU A 86 -1.88 14.92 1.48
CA LEU A 86 -1.51 14.83 0.05
C LEU A 86 -2.66 15.25 -0.85
N ILE A 87 -3.85 14.75 -0.61
CA ILE A 87 -5.01 14.98 -1.47
C ILE A 87 -5.58 16.38 -1.25
N ASP A 88 -5.88 16.77 -0.01
CA ASP A 88 -6.65 17.99 0.26
C ASP A 88 -5.78 19.25 0.23
N LYS A 89 -4.51 19.15 0.61
CA LYS A 89 -3.62 20.32 0.68
C LYS A 89 -2.72 20.45 -0.54
N PHE A 90 -2.27 19.34 -1.11
CA PHE A 90 -1.32 19.38 -2.22
C PHE A 90 -1.90 18.97 -3.57
N ASP A 91 -3.16 18.58 -3.64
CA ASP A 91 -3.84 18.11 -4.88
C ASP A 91 -3.06 16.96 -5.54
N VAL A 92 -2.58 16.02 -4.72
CA VAL A 92 -1.84 14.84 -5.16
C VAL A 92 -2.71 13.61 -5.02
N GLU A 93 -2.98 12.93 -6.12
CA GLU A 93 -3.66 11.63 -6.13
C GLU A 93 -2.79 10.58 -5.43
N VAL A 94 -3.38 9.87 -4.47
CA VAL A 94 -2.71 8.80 -3.72
C VAL A 94 -3.25 7.46 -4.15
N ILE A 95 -2.36 6.59 -4.63
CA ILE A 95 -2.62 5.20 -4.89
C ILE A 95 -2.02 4.40 -3.73
N HIS A 96 -2.86 3.90 -2.83
CA HIS A 96 -2.42 2.97 -1.80
C HIS A 96 -2.23 1.60 -2.43
N ALA A 97 -1.07 1.00 -2.26
CA ALA A 97 -0.72 -0.26 -2.91
C ALA A 97 -0.15 -1.26 -1.91
N TRP A 98 -0.40 -2.53 -2.18
CA TRP A 98 0.16 -3.62 -1.40
C TRP A 98 0.84 -4.62 -2.33
N GLY A 99 1.90 -5.20 -1.81
CA GLY A 99 2.64 -6.26 -2.47
C GLY A 99 3.85 -6.69 -1.66
N MET A 100 4.57 -7.66 -2.17
CA MET A 100 5.75 -8.22 -1.53
C MET A 100 6.71 -8.78 -2.59
N THR A 101 7.94 -9.10 -2.19
CA THR A 101 8.95 -9.63 -3.12
C THR A 101 8.46 -10.86 -3.87
N GLU A 102 7.74 -11.73 -3.18
CA GLU A 102 7.14 -12.96 -3.69
C GLU A 102 6.05 -12.72 -4.74
N MET A 103 5.63 -11.47 -4.94
CA MET A 103 4.61 -11.06 -5.91
C MET A 103 5.15 -10.21 -7.06
N SER A 104 6.45 -9.97 -7.13
CA SER A 104 7.23 -9.30 -8.20
C SER A 104 6.83 -7.86 -8.58
N PRO A 105 6.49 -6.92 -7.71
CA PRO A 105 6.11 -6.97 -6.32
C PRO A 105 4.61 -6.82 -6.06
N LEU A 106 3.82 -6.35 -7.06
CA LEU A 106 2.50 -5.74 -6.85
C LEU A 106 1.39 -6.78 -6.78
N GLY A 107 0.59 -6.71 -5.72
CA GLY A 107 -0.61 -7.53 -5.52
C GLY A 107 -1.89 -6.75 -5.71
N THR A 108 -2.01 -5.58 -5.07
CA THR A 108 -3.19 -4.72 -5.18
C THR A 108 -2.81 -3.27 -5.40
N ALA A 109 -3.73 -2.51 -5.99
CA ALA A 109 -3.63 -1.07 -6.16
C ALA A 109 -4.97 -0.41 -5.85
N GLY A 110 -4.91 0.68 -5.09
CA GLY A 110 -6.06 1.50 -4.72
C GLY A 110 -6.54 2.38 -5.88
N GLY A 111 -7.75 2.88 -5.72
CA GLY A 111 -8.40 3.80 -6.65
C GLY A 111 -9.92 3.71 -6.49
N LEU A 112 -10.64 4.73 -6.90
CA LEU A 112 -12.10 4.73 -6.90
C LEU A 112 -12.64 4.09 -8.18
N GLN A 113 -13.64 3.23 -8.06
CA GLN A 113 -14.45 2.81 -9.19
C GLN A 113 -15.42 3.93 -9.59
N THR A 114 -15.93 3.91 -10.83
CA THR A 114 -16.85 4.93 -11.34
C THR A 114 -18.05 5.15 -10.41
N LYS A 115 -18.61 4.08 -9.84
CA LYS A 115 -19.76 4.16 -8.91
C LYS A 115 -19.46 4.88 -7.60
N HIS A 116 -18.19 5.07 -7.25
CA HIS A 116 -17.77 5.74 -6.03
C HIS A 116 -17.56 7.24 -6.22
N LEU A 117 -17.51 7.72 -7.46
CA LEU A 117 -17.21 9.13 -7.76
C LEU A 117 -18.31 10.08 -7.26
N ASP A 118 -19.55 9.59 -7.15
CA ASP A 118 -20.71 10.35 -6.66
C ASP A 118 -20.92 10.24 -5.14
N LEU A 119 -20.09 9.44 -4.43
CA LEU A 119 -20.14 9.32 -2.98
C LEU A 119 -19.61 10.59 -2.30
N PRO A 120 -20.06 10.88 -1.05
CA PRO A 120 -19.44 11.90 -0.21
C PRO A 120 -17.93 11.69 -0.09
N LYS A 121 -17.16 12.78 0.01
CA LYS A 121 -15.69 12.72 0.04
C LYS A 121 -15.11 11.89 1.18
N ASP A 122 -15.77 11.90 2.33
CA ASP A 122 -15.37 11.07 3.49
C ASP A 122 -15.55 9.57 3.21
N GLU A 123 -16.58 9.19 2.44
CA GLU A 123 -16.78 7.81 2.00
C GLU A 123 -15.75 7.40 0.95
N GLN A 124 -15.50 8.26 -0.03
CA GLN A 124 -14.41 8.05 -1.00
C GLN A 124 -13.07 7.87 -0.27
N ARG A 125 -12.82 8.63 0.79
CA ARG A 125 -11.59 8.57 1.56
C ARG A 125 -11.41 7.22 2.26
N LYS A 126 -12.47 6.68 2.85
CA LYS A 126 -12.46 5.35 3.46
C LYS A 126 -12.11 4.24 2.45
N ILE A 127 -12.59 4.39 1.21
CA ILE A 127 -12.26 3.45 0.13
C ILE A 127 -10.78 3.56 -0.25
N LEU A 128 -10.27 4.79 -0.43
CA LEU A 128 -8.87 5.05 -0.80
C LEU A 128 -7.85 4.61 0.27
N GLN A 129 -8.26 4.54 1.54
CA GLN A 129 -7.42 4.03 2.63
C GLN A 129 -7.17 2.53 2.56
N LYS A 130 -8.02 1.77 1.88
CA LYS A 130 -7.79 0.34 1.63
C LYS A 130 -6.64 0.14 0.64
N GLN A 131 -6.01 -1.04 0.65
CA GLN A 131 -4.92 -1.36 -0.26
C GLN A 131 -5.39 -1.66 -1.69
N GLY A 132 -6.69 -1.57 -1.94
CA GLY A 132 -7.29 -1.61 -3.26
C GLY A 132 -7.62 -3.00 -3.78
N HIS A 133 -7.73 -3.09 -5.10
CA HIS A 133 -8.08 -4.32 -5.80
C HIS A 133 -6.87 -5.12 -6.22
N ALA A 134 -7.04 -6.44 -6.37
CA ALA A 134 -6.08 -7.26 -7.09
C ALA A 134 -5.83 -6.68 -8.49
N ILE A 135 -4.56 -6.58 -8.85
CA ILE A 135 -4.19 -6.18 -10.22
C ILE A 135 -4.46 -7.34 -11.19
N TYR A 136 -4.57 -7.02 -12.48
CA TYR A 136 -4.76 -8.04 -13.51
C TYR A 136 -3.74 -9.18 -13.36
N GLY A 137 -4.24 -10.42 -13.32
CA GLY A 137 -3.42 -11.62 -13.17
C GLY A 137 -3.13 -12.06 -11.73
N VAL A 138 -3.61 -11.32 -10.73
CA VAL A 138 -3.55 -11.74 -9.33
C VAL A 138 -4.95 -12.15 -8.86
N ASP A 139 -5.07 -13.38 -8.40
CA ASP A 139 -6.23 -13.87 -7.65
C ASP A 139 -5.93 -13.79 -6.15
N MET A 140 -6.92 -13.46 -5.35
CA MET A 140 -6.83 -13.44 -3.87
C MET A 140 -8.03 -14.13 -3.26
N LYS A 141 -7.81 -14.63 -2.04
CA LYS A 141 -8.86 -15.10 -1.14
C LYS A 141 -8.43 -14.95 0.30
N ILE A 142 -9.40 -14.94 1.20
CA ILE A 142 -9.17 -15.00 2.63
C ILE A 142 -9.71 -16.32 3.17
N VAL A 143 -8.97 -16.93 4.10
CA VAL A 143 -9.34 -18.21 4.72
C VAL A 143 -9.23 -18.13 6.24
N ASP A 144 -10.04 -18.94 6.93
CA ASP A 144 -9.92 -19.12 8.38
C ASP A 144 -8.72 -20.01 8.77
N ASP A 145 -8.57 -20.26 10.07
CA ASP A 145 -7.48 -21.11 10.62
C ASP A 145 -7.57 -22.57 10.13
N ASP A 146 -8.74 -23.04 9.68
CA ASP A 146 -8.97 -24.38 9.13
C ASP A 146 -8.80 -24.41 7.58
N GLY A 147 -8.47 -23.28 6.96
CA GLY A 147 -8.28 -23.14 5.52
C GLY A 147 -9.58 -23.01 4.73
N LYS A 148 -10.71 -22.82 5.38
CA LYS A 148 -12.00 -22.60 4.72
C LYS A 148 -12.08 -21.15 4.23
N GLU A 149 -12.49 -20.98 2.97
CA GLU A 149 -12.68 -19.68 2.35
C GLU A 149 -13.79 -18.87 3.03
N LEU A 150 -13.49 -17.59 3.29
CA LEU A 150 -14.37 -16.63 3.94
C LEU A 150 -15.02 -15.72 2.89
N PRO A 151 -16.22 -15.16 3.20
CA PRO A 151 -16.93 -14.26 2.29
C PRO A 151 -16.23 -12.92 2.11
N TRP A 152 -16.44 -12.28 0.97
CA TRP A 152 -16.00 -10.92 0.66
C TRP A 152 -17.10 -9.93 1.09
N ASP A 153 -17.30 -9.77 2.39
CA ASP A 153 -18.33 -8.90 2.99
C ASP A 153 -17.75 -7.63 3.67
N GLY A 154 -16.42 -7.50 3.66
CA GLY A 154 -15.73 -6.40 4.31
C GLY A 154 -15.65 -6.51 5.84
N VAL A 155 -16.19 -7.57 6.41
CA VAL A 155 -16.26 -7.83 7.87
C VAL A 155 -15.46 -9.06 8.24
N ALA A 156 -15.66 -10.17 7.53
CA ALA A 156 -14.88 -11.39 7.71
C ALA A 156 -13.41 -11.11 7.38
N TYR A 157 -12.52 -11.42 8.31
CA TYR A 157 -11.07 -11.30 8.12
C TYR A 157 -10.42 -12.66 8.31
N GLY A 158 -9.37 -12.90 7.53
CA GLY A 158 -8.67 -14.17 7.55
C GLY A 158 -7.29 -14.07 6.91
N HIS A 159 -6.61 -15.22 6.87
CA HIS A 159 -5.31 -15.30 6.21
C HIS A 159 -5.44 -15.04 4.73
N LEU A 160 -4.69 -14.05 4.23
CA LEU A 160 -4.67 -13.67 2.83
C LEU A 160 -3.80 -14.64 2.03
N LEU A 161 -4.39 -15.26 1.04
CA LEU A 161 -3.73 -16.13 0.07
C LEU A 161 -3.83 -15.52 -1.31
N VAL A 162 -2.76 -15.64 -2.09
CA VAL A 162 -2.69 -15.10 -3.46
C VAL A 162 -2.21 -16.15 -4.47
N LYS A 163 -2.60 -15.96 -5.72
CA LYS A 163 -2.20 -16.81 -6.84
C LYS A 163 -2.07 -15.96 -8.09
N GLY A 164 -1.14 -16.33 -8.99
CA GLY A 164 -0.97 -15.62 -10.25
C GLY A 164 0.32 -16.00 -10.96
N PRO A 165 0.49 -15.63 -12.25
CA PRO A 165 1.60 -16.06 -13.08
C PRO A 165 2.98 -15.52 -12.63
N TRP A 166 3.02 -14.46 -11.82
CA TRP A 166 4.26 -13.88 -11.26
C TRP A 166 4.37 -14.02 -9.75
N ILE A 167 3.45 -14.78 -9.13
CA ILE A 167 3.58 -15.15 -7.73
C ILE A 167 4.64 -16.25 -7.63
N ILE A 168 5.42 -16.21 -6.55
CA ILE A 168 6.50 -17.18 -6.32
C ILE A 168 5.99 -18.63 -6.40
N ALA A 169 6.74 -19.47 -7.06
CA ALA A 169 6.50 -20.93 -7.05
C ALA A 169 7.37 -21.64 -5.99
N SER A 170 8.59 -21.14 -5.76
CA SER A 170 9.52 -21.65 -4.75
C SER A 170 10.60 -20.62 -4.47
N TYR A 171 11.24 -20.68 -3.31
CA TYR A 171 12.48 -19.93 -3.04
C TYR A 171 13.68 -20.56 -3.71
N TYR A 172 14.78 -19.79 -3.78
CA TYR A 172 16.03 -20.24 -4.37
C TYR A 172 16.47 -21.58 -3.74
N LYS A 173 16.89 -22.54 -4.59
CA LYS A 173 17.25 -23.90 -4.17
C LYS A 173 16.18 -24.63 -3.35
N ASN A 174 14.93 -24.25 -3.49
CA ASN A 174 13.81 -24.80 -2.72
C ASN A 174 14.00 -24.66 -1.20
N GLU A 175 14.68 -23.61 -0.75
CA GLU A 175 14.80 -23.28 0.67
C GLU A 175 13.40 -23.02 1.24
N GLY A 176 13.09 -23.60 2.41
CA GLY A 176 11.75 -23.53 3.02
C GLY A 176 10.76 -24.58 2.50
N GLY A 177 11.11 -25.42 1.54
CA GLY A 177 10.27 -26.48 1.00
C GLY A 177 9.13 -25.97 0.13
N ASP A 178 7.97 -26.66 0.14
CA ASP A 178 6.78 -26.25 -0.59
C ASP A 178 6.15 -25.03 0.10
N VAL A 179 6.17 -23.91 -0.59
CA VAL A 179 5.64 -22.63 -0.07
C VAL A 179 4.19 -22.41 -0.47
N LEU A 180 3.64 -23.24 -1.35
CA LEU A 180 2.26 -23.11 -1.81
C LEU A 180 1.34 -24.06 -1.04
N GLN A 181 0.15 -23.60 -0.73
CA GLN A 181 -0.96 -24.38 -0.17
C GLN A 181 -2.01 -24.53 -1.27
N ASP A 182 -2.15 -25.73 -1.80
CA ASP A 182 -3.05 -26.03 -2.94
C ASP A 182 -2.91 -25.04 -4.12
N GLY A 183 -1.67 -24.65 -4.41
CA GLY A 183 -1.34 -23.70 -5.47
C GLY A 183 -1.55 -22.24 -5.12
N TRP A 184 -1.84 -21.91 -3.85
CA TRP A 184 -1.94 -20.56 -3.33
C TRP A 184 -0.76 -20.22 -2.43
N PHE A 185 -0.23 -19.02 -2.55
CA PHE A 185 0.82 -18.53 -1.70
C PHE A 185 0.24 -17.83 -0.47
N PRO A 186 0.54 -18.29 0.76
CA PRO A 186 0.13 -17.64 2.00
C PRO A 186 1.04 -16.43 2.25
N THR A 187 0.45 -15.24 2.25
CA THR A 187 1.22 -13.98 2.35
C THR A 187 1.73 -13.68 3.75
N GLY A 188 1.13 -14.29 4.77
CA GLY A 188 1.37 -13.97 6.17
C GLY A 188 0.66 -12.70 6.63
N ASP A 189 -0.17 -12.10 5.79
CA ASP A 189 -1.06 -11.00 6.16
C ASP A 189 -2.45 -11.53 6.51
N VAL A 190 -3.15 -10.78 7.38
CA VAL A 190 -4.57 -10.95 7.68
C VAL A 190 -5.32 -9.78 7.08
N ALA A 191 -6.38 -10.06 6.34
CA ALA A 191 -7.09 -9.04 5.60
C ALA A 191 -8.60 -9.28 5.59
N THR A 192 -9.36 -8.22 5.30
CA THR A 192 -10.74 -8.27 4.83
C THR A 192 -10.78 -8.02 3.34
N ILE A 193 -11.82 -8.51 2.65
CA ILE A 193 -12.11 -8.13 1.27
C ILE A 193 -13.60 -7.80 1.23
N ASP A 194 -13.95 -6.64 0.69
CA ASP A 194 -15.35 -6.26 0.56
C ASP A 194 -16.00 -6.75 -0.73
N ALA A 195 -17.31 -6.57 -0.85
CA ALA A 195 -18.09 -7.02 -2.00
C ALA A 195 -17.67 -6.33 -3.32
N ASP A 196 -16.95 -5.22 -3.25
CA ASP A 196 -16.39 -4.51 -4.39
C ASP A 196 -14.97 -4.98 -4.73
N GLY A 197 -14.43 -5.91 -3.95
CA GLY A 197 -13.10 -6.49 -4.14
C GLY A 197 -11.96 -5.65 -3.55
N TYR A 198 -12.26 -4.63 -2.74
CA TYR A 198 -11.21 -3.89 -2.04
C TYR A 198 -10.69 -4.70 -0.86
N MET A 199 -9.41 -4.96 -0.90
CA MET A 199 -8.68 -5.62 0.18
C MET A 199 -8.20 -4.56 1.20
N GLN A 200 -8.33 -4.88 2.46
CA GLN A 200 -7.78 -4.11 3.57
C GLN A 200 -7.00 -5.03 4.50
N ILE A 201 -5.70 -4.77 4.66
CA ILE A 201 -4.89 -5.46 5.65
C ILE A 201 -5.29 -4.98 7.03
N THR A 202 -5.58 -5.91 7.91
CA THR A 202 -5.91 -5.64 9.31
C THR A 202 -4.72 -5.89 10.22
N ASP A 203 -3.85 -6.87 9.88
CA ASP A 203 -2.64 -7.17 10.65
C ASP A 203 -1.71 -8.15 9.89
N ARG A 204 -0.60 -8.49 10.55
CA ARG A 204 0.21 -9.68 10.26
C ARG A 204 -0.28 -10.87 11.07
N SER A 205 -0.28 -12.06 10.47
CA SER A 205 -0.75 -13.28 11.14
C SER A 205 -0.03 -13.58 12.46
N LYS A 206 1.24 -13.13 12.60
CA LYS A 206 2.05 -13.30 13.81
C LYS A 206 1.85 -12.20 14.85
N ASP A 207 1.31 -11.05 14.48
CA ASP A 207 1.22 -9.85 15.32
C ASP A 207 -0.23 -9.61 15.81
N VAL A 208 -1.22 -10.23 15.17
CA VAL A 208 -2.64 -10.10 15.54
C VAL A 208 -2.88 -10.59 16.98
N ILE A 209 -3.59 -9.78 17.75
CA ILE A 209 -3.95 -10.10 19.13
C ILE A 209 -5.25 -10.93 19.11
N LYS A 210 -5.19 -12.16 19.62
CA LYS A 210 -6.38 -12.99 19.80
C LYS A 210 -6.84 -12.91 21.25
N SER A 211 -8.03 -12.36 21.51
CA SER A 211 -8.59 -12.19 22.85
C SER A 211 -10.07 -12.57 22.87
N GLY A 212 -10.43 -13.53 23.74
CA GLY A 212 -11.82 -13.94 23.94
C GLY A 212 -12.51 -14.51 22.69
N GLY A 213 -11.74 -15.00 21.72
CA GLY A 213 -12.27 -15.47 20.42
C GLY A 213 -12.38 -14.37 19.36
N GLU A 214 -12.00 -13.15 19.68
CA GLU A 214 -11.92 -12.03 18.76
C GLU A 214 -10.45 -11.73 18.39
N TRP A 215 -10.27 -11.24 17.18
CA TRP A 215 -8.98 -10.81 16.68
C TRP A 215 -8.93 -9.27 16.70
N ILE A 216 -7.89 -8.72 17.30
CA ILE A 216 -7.68 -7.28 17.43
C ILE A 216 -6.46 -6.92 16.58
N GLY A 217 -6.66 -6.10 15.56
CA GLY A 217 -5.60 -5.60 14.69
C GLY A 217 -4.69 -4.61 15.43
N THR A 218 -3.38 -4.86 15.39
CA THR A 218 -2.40 -3.93 15.99
C THR A 218 -2.33 -2.62 15.22
N ILE A 219 -2.53 -2.64 13.91
CA ILE A 219 -2.53 -1.45 13.05
C ILE A 219 -3.58 -0.43 13.50
N ASP A 220 -4.78 -0.87 13.85
CA ASP A 220 -5.84 0.03 14.32
C ASP A 220 -5.48 0.67 15.67
N LEU A 221 -4.86 -0.11 16.58
CA LEU A 221 -4.38 0.40 17.85
C LEU A 221 -3.24 1.41 17.68
N GLU A 222 -2.30 1.15 16.79
CA GLU A 222 -1.20 2.07 16.46
C GLU A 222 -1.72 3.37 15.83
N ASN A 223 -2.65 3.28 14.88
CA ASN A 223 -3.27 4.45 14.27
C ASN A 223 -4.04 5.30 15.30
N LEU A 224 -4.76 4.65 16.23
CA LEU A 224 -5.46 5.34 17.32
C LEU A 224 -4.47 6.03 18.27
N ALA A 225 -3.37 5.36 18.60
CA ALA A 225 -2.32 5.93 19.44
C ALA A 225 -1.64 7.12 18.76
N MET A 226 -1.29 7.00 17.48
CA MET A 226 -0.67 8.06 16.69
C MET A 226 -1.58 9.28 16.47
N ALA A 227 -2.89 9.11 16.51
CA ALA A 227 -3.85 10.21 16.44
C ALA A 227 -3.89 11.06 17.74
N HIS A 228 -3.31 10.57 18.83
CA HIS A 228 -3.32 11.29 20.11
C HIS A 228 -2.25 12.39 20.15
N PRO A 229 -2.58 13.66 20.55
CA PRO A 229 -1.65 14.79 20.49
C PRO A 229 -0.37 14.65 21.32
N ALA A 230 -0.36 13.76 22.32
CA ALA A 230 0.81 13.52 23.19
C ALA A 230 1.73 12.41 22.67
N VAL A 231 1.39 11.74 21.57
CA VAL A 231 2.23 10.71 20.96
C VAL A 231 3.11 11.36 19.91
N LEU A 232 4.42 11.29 20.10
CA LEU A 232 5.41 11.70 19.11
C LEU A 232 5.73 10.49 18.22
N GLN A 233 5.69 10.69 16.92
CA GLN A 233 6.09 9.69 15.92
C GLN A 233 7.61 9.53 15.87
#